data_3db91f97a4afb7afe57027248bbd68c3
#
_entry.id   3db91f97a4afb7afe57027248bbd68c3
#
_cell.length_a   1.000
_cell.length_b   1.000
_cell.length_c   1.000
_cell.angle_alpha   90.00
_cell.angle_beta   90.00
_cell.angle_gamma   90.00
#
_symmetry.space_group_name_H-M   'P 1'
#
loop_
_entity.id
_entity.type
_entity.pdbx_description
1 polymer ?
#
loop_
_entity_poly.entity_id
_entity_poly.type
_entity_poly.pdbx_seq_one_letter_code
_entity_poly.pdbx_strand_id
1 'polypeptide(L)'
;MFHEPMLLGFPDYQLQAKNLARLLKIEYADAELHHFPDGESKIRLPVDIPSTVVICRSLDSPNNKLIELFFTVKELRQKGCEHIILAAPYLCYMRQDKEFQPGEAVSQRWVGRLLASLFDEVITVDPHLHRVKKLDDIIKTKRVVSLSAASLIGNQIALRVADPLIIGPDEESKQWVEQIAQLHQFNYLVGDKTRMGDREVNVVLPPSDVKDRSVVLVDDMASTGNTLINTARQLKNLGVNNIYCAITHALFVGESYQELLATGVKEVWSTDSVSHPSNCISLASLLAEAIKL
;
A
#
# COMPACT_ATOMS: atom_id res chain seq x y z
N MET A 1 24.62 -27.57 6.68
CA MET A 1 24.85 -26.62 5.57
C MET A 1 23.98 -25.43 5.85
N PHE A 2 24.54 -24.24 6.03
CA PHE A 2 23.74 -23.01 6.11
C PHE A 2 23.28 -22.75 4.68
N HIS A 3 22.02 -23.00 4.40
CA HIS A 3 21.41 -22.58 3.14
C HIS A 3 21.28 -21.06 3.15
N GLU A 4 21.66 -20.43 2.03
CA GLU A 4 21.44 -18.97 1.84
C GLU A 4 19.96 -18.62 2.02
N PRO A 5 19.63 -17.40 2.47
CA PRO A 5 18.24 -16.97 2.59
C PRO A 5 17.49 -17.10 1.26
N MET A 6 16.19 -17.37 1.34
CA MET A 6 15.31 -17.49 0.17
C MET A 6 14.17 -16.50 0.24
N LEU A 7 13.76 -15.95 -0.91
CA LEU A 7 12.52 -15.21 -1.05
C LEU A 7 11.44 -16.12 -1.62
N LEU A 8 10.35 -16.25 -0.89
CA LEU A 8 9.16 -16.98 -1.29
C LEU A 8 8.11 -15.99 -1.81
N GLY A 9 7.76 -16.11 -3.10
CA GLY A 9 6.72 -15.34 -3.76
C GLY A 9 5.42 -16.13 -3.90
N PHE A 10 4.35 -15.41 -4.23
CA PHE A 10 3.02 -15.96 -4.49
C PHE A 10 2.54 -15.56 -5.88
N PRO A 11 1.66 -16.33 -6.54
CA PRO A 11 1.22 -16.07 -7.91
C PRO A 11 0.64 -14.67 -8.13
N ASP A 12 -0.06 -14.12 -7.12
CA ASP A 12 -0.72 -12.82 -7.15
C ASP A 12 0.25 -11.63 -7.04
N TYR A 13 1.53 -11.86 -6.66
CA TYR A 13 2.55 -10.81 -6.51
C TYR A 13 3.95 -11.24 -7.03
N GLN A 14 3.97 -12.16 -7.98
CA GLN A 14 5.17 -12.87 -8.43
C GLN A 14 6.23 -11.95 -9.07
N LEU A 15 5.81 -11.02 -9.93
CA LEU A 15 6.75 -10.14 -10.65
C LEU A 15 7.54 -9.25 -9.69
N GLN A 16 6.85 -8.63 -8.74
CA GLN A 16 7.42 -7.74 -7.74
C GLN A 16 8.35 -8.52 -6.79
N ALA A 17 7.91 -9.70 -6.37
CA ALA A 17 8.70 -10.60 -5.53
C ALA A 17 10.00 -11.03 -6.21
N LYS A 18 9.98 -11.40 -7.50
CA LYS A 18 11.18 -11.70 -8.30
C LYS A 18 12.13 -10.52 -8.41
N ASN A 19 11.59 -9.32 -8.62
CA ASN A 19 12.40 -8.10 -8.67
C ASN A 19 13.10 -7.83 -7.32
N LEU A 20 12.39 -8.03 -6.21
CA LEU A 20 12.95 -7.89 -4.86
C LEU A 20 14.05 -8.93 -4.60
N ALA A 21 13.83 -10.21 -4.92
CA ALA A 21 14.83 -11.27 -4.74
C ALA A 21 16.11 -10.97 -5.51
N ARG A 22 15.98 -10.46 -6.76
CA ARG A 22 17.14 -10.05 -7.58
C ARG A 22 17.94 -8.91 -6.93
N LEU A 23 17.29 -7.92 -6.33
CA LEU A 23 17.96 -6.83 -5.63
C LEU A 23 18.64 -7.29 -4.35
N LEU A 24 18.00 -8.20 -3.62
CA LEU A 24 18.56 -8.82 -2.41
C LEU A 24 19.68 -9.83 -2.73
N LYS A 25 19.80 -10.26 -3.99
CA LYS A 25 20.74 -11.29 -4.45
C LYS A 25 20.56 -12.61 -3.72
N ILE A 26 19.33 -13.01 -3.46
CA ILE A 26 18.97 -14.29 -2.82
C ILE A 26 18.16 -15.17 -3.76
N GLU A 27 18.06 -16.46 -3.44
CA GLU A 27 17.27 -17.41 -4.18
C GLU A 27 15.79 -17.01 -4.16
N TYR A 28 15.09 -17.24 -5.27
CA TYR A 28 13.67 -17.05 -5.42
C TYR A 28 12.96 -18.37 -5.61
N ALA A 29 11.87 -18.57 -4.89
CA ALA A 29 10.97 -19.70 -5.10
C ALA A 29 9.51 -19.27 -5.09
N ASP A 30 8.65 -20.00 -5.78
CA ASP A 30 7.21 -19.79 -5.78
C ASP A 30 6.52 -20.72 -4.77
N ALA A 31 5.56 -20.18 -4.01
CA ALA A 31 4.53 -20.98 -3.36
C ALA A 31 3.46 -21.31 -4.40
N GLU A 32 3.20 -22.59 -4.62
CA GLU A 32 2.12 -23.01 -5.51
C GLU A 32 0.79 -23.01 -4.75
N LEU A 33 -0.19 -22.30 -5.30
CA LEU A 33 -1.55 -22.22 -4.76
C LEU A 33 -2.53 -22.96 -5.65
N HIS A 34 -3.44 -23.69 -5.02
CA HIS A 34 -4.61 -24.26 -5.69
C HIS A 34 -5.84 -23.94 -4.85
N HIS A 35 -6.85 -23.33 -5.48
CA HIS A 35 -8.13 -23.06 -4.84
C HIS A 35 -9.13 -24.10 -5.29
N PHE A 36 -9.75 -24.77 -4.32
CA PHE A 36 -10.83 -25.70 -4.58
C PHE A 36 -12.15 -24.95 -4.86
N PRO A 37 -13.11 -25.57 -5.57
CA PRO A 37 -14.37 -24.91 -5.91
C PRO A 37 -15.21 -24.43 -4.71
N ASP A 38 -15.01 -25.02 -3.53
CA ASP A 38 -15.65 -24.67 -2.27
C ASP A 38 -14.95 -23.53 -1.52
N GLY A 39 -13.82 -23.02 -2.07
CA GLY A 39 -13.06 -21.89 -1.54
C GLY A 39 -11.88 -22.29 -0.63
N GLU A 40 -11.64 -23.58 -0.40
CA GLU A 40 -10.43 -24.00 0.33
C GLU A 40 -9.16 -23.81 -0.49
N SER A 41 -8.05 -23.53 0.19
CA SER A 41 -6.73 -23.36 -0.43
C SER A 41 -5.82 -24.54 -0.09
N LYS A 42 -5.13 -25.06 -1.10
CA LYS A 42 -4.01 -25.99 -0.95
C LYS A 42 -2.71 -25.26 -1.33
N ILE A 43 -1.69 -25.39 -0.48
CA ILE A 43 -0.39 -24.75 -0.67
C ILE A 43 0.68 -25.83 -0.82
N ARG A 44 1.57 -25.66 -1.79
CA ARG A 44 2.79 -26.45 -1.93
C ARG A 44 4.01 -25.53 -1.88
N LEU A 45 4.91 -25.80 -0.96
CA LEU A 45 6.17 -25.10 -0.78
C LEU A 45 7.33 -25.85 -1.45
N PRO A 46 8.48 -25.20 -1.71
CA PRO A 46 9.72 -25.86 -2.10
C PRO A 46 10.09 -26.97 -1.12
N VAL A 47 10.83 -27.95 -1.59
CA VAL A 47 11.26 -29.10 -0.77
C VAL A 47 12.33 -28.67 0.24
N ASP A 48 13.33 -27.93 -0.27
CA ASP A 48 14.45 -27.46 0.52
C ASP A 48 14.13 -26.05 1.08
N ILE A 49 14.05 -25.95 2.39
CA ILE A 49 13.74 -24.72 3.10
C ILE A 49 14.95 -24.26 3.90
N PRO A 50 15.48 -23.05 3.67
CA PRO A 50 16.57 -22.49 4.49
C PRO A 50 16.08 -22.04 5.87
N SER A 51 17.04 -21.74 6.75
CA SER A 51 16.75 -21.22 8.09
C SER A 51 16.09 -19.83 8.07
N THR A 52 16.28 -19.04 7.00
CA THR A 52 15.71 -17.70 6.83
C THR A 52 14.92 -17.62 5.53
N VAL A 53 13.66 -17.22 5.63
CA VAL A 53 12.76 -17.01 4.48
C VAL A 53 12.14 -15.61 4.53
N VAL A 54 12.24 -14.89 3.42
CA VAL A 54 11.50 -13.66 3.17
C VAL A 54 10.24 -14.01 2.38
N ILE A 55 9.07 -13.77 2.95
CA ILE A 55 7.79 -13.87 2.25
C ILE A 55 7.47 -12.50 1.67
N CYS A 56 7.34 -12.39 0.35
CA CYS A 56 6.95 -11.15 -0.33
C CYS A 56 5.55 -11.30 -0.92
N ARG A 57 4.58 -10.64 -0.31
CA ARG A 57 3.18 -10.67 -0.75
C ARG A 57 2.41 -9.43 -0.33
N SER A 58 1.74 -8.78 -1.27
CA SER A 58 0.79 -7.71 -0.97
C SER A 58 -0.50 -8.26 -0.38
N LEU A 59 -1.07 -7.60 0.65
CA LEU A 59 -2.23 -8.09 1.39
C LEU A 59 -3.55 -7.40 0.99
N ASP A 60 -3.69 -7.00 -0.27
CA ASP A 60 -4.96 -6.65 -0.88
C ASP A 60 -5.87 -7.89 -0.98
N SER A 61 -7.20 -7.74 -0.90
CA SER A 61 -8.16 -8.85 -0.84
C SER A 61 -7.76 -9.92 0.20
N PRO A 62 -7.64 -9.58 1.50
CA PRO A 62 -6.74 -10.25 2.45
C PRO A 62 -7.21 -11.60 2.99
N ASN A 63 -8.51 -11.92 2.95
CA ASN A 63 -9.05 -13.04 3.74
C ASN A 63 -8.41 -14.38 3.39
N ASN A 64 -8.37 -14.74 2.11
CA ASN A 64 -7.72 -15.96 1.65
C ASN A 64 -6.20 -15.89 1.87
N LYS A 65 -5.60 -14.72 1.57
CA LYS A 65 -4.15 -14.51 1.73
C LYS A 65 -3.67 -14.71 3.16
N LEU A 66 -4.45 -14.28 4.16
CA LEU A 66 -4.10 -14.48 5.58
C LEU A 66 -4.12 -15.95 5.99
N ILE A 67 -5.10 -16.72 5.52
CA ILE A 67 -5.16 -18.18 5.76
C ILE A 67 -4.01 -18.89 5.03
N GLU A 68 -3.73 -18.52 3.81
CA GLU A 68 -2.63 -19.07 3.03
C GLU A 68 -1.27 -18.77 3.68
N LEU A 69 -1.06 -17.54 4.18
CA LEU A 69 0.12 -17.18 4.95
C LEU A 69 0.23 -17.99 6.26
N PHE A 70 -0.89 -18.22 6.95
CA PHE A 70 -0.91 -19.04 8.15
C PHE A 70 -0.41 -20.47 7.85
N PHE A 71 -0.93 -21.13 6.81
CA PHE A 71 -0.47 -22.47 6.42
C PHE A 71 1.00 -22.44 5.97
N THR A 72 1.38 -21.46 5.16
CA THR A 72 2.77 -21.29 4.69
C THR A 72 3.74 -21.20 5.87
N VAL A 73 3.47 -20.30 6.81
CA VAL A 73 4.38 -20.10 7.96
C VAL A 73 4.44 -21.33 8.85
N LYS A 74 3.32 -22.00 9.11
CA LYS A 74 3.31 -23.23 9.92
C LYS A 74 4.11 -24.34 9.26
N GLU A 75 3.99 -24.52 7.97
CA GLU A 75 4.76 -25.52 7.22
C GLU A 75 6.26 -25.17 7.17
N LEU A 76 6.60 -23.89 6.94
CA LEU A 76 8.01 -23.43 6.98
C LEU A 76 8.64 -23.72 8.34
N ARG A 77 7.95 -23.44 9.45
CA ARG A 77 8.42 -23.72 10.80
C ARG A 77 8.59 -25.22 11.04
N GLN A 78 7.66 -26.04 10.57
CA GLN A 78 7.75 -27.50 10.66
C GLN A 78 8.96 -28.06 9.91
N LYS A 79 9.35 -27.41 8.80
CA LYS A 79 10.54 -27.74 8.00
C LYS A 79 11.85 -27.16 8.56
N GLY A 80 11.81 -26.49 9.71
CA GLY A 80 12.99 -25.98 10.42
C GLY A 80 13.39 -24.55 10.07
N CYS A 81 12.52 -23.76 9.39
CA CYS A 81 12.79 -22.35 9.18
C CYS A 81 12.72 -21.60 10.53
N GLU A 82 13.81 -20.93 10.89
CA GLU A 82 13.98 -20.25 12.18
C GLU A 82 13.62 -18.77 12.13
N HIS A 83 13.76 -18.12 10.96
CA HIS A 83 13.53 -16.69 10.79
C HIS A 83 12.66 -16.43 9.56
N ILE A 84 11.48 -15.82 9.79
CA ILE A 84 10.52 -15.53 8.72
C ILE A 84 10.19 -14.04 8.72
N ILE A 85 10.53 -13.39 7.60
CA ILE A 85 10.29 -11.96 7.36
C ILE A 85 9.09 -11.82 6.41
N LEU A 86 8.08 -11.03 6.78
CA LEU A 86 7.01 -10.63 5.89
C LEU A 86 7.34 -9.27 5.27
N ALA A 87 7.53 -9.23 3.97
CA ALA A 87 7.51 -8.01 3.16
C ALA A 87 6.12 -7.88 2.52
N ALA A 88 5.24 -7.10 3.16
CA ALA A 88 3.88 -6.82 2.69
C ALA A 88 3.78 -5.36 2.25
N PRO A 89 4.02 -5.03 0.96
CA PRO A 89 3.99 -3.64 0.50
C PRO A 89 2.67 -2.93 0.81
N TYR A 90 1.54 -3.61 0.64
CA TYR A 90 0.25 -3.18 1.18
C TYR A 90 -0.12 -4.04 2.39
N LEU A 91 -0.43 -3.38 3.51
CA LEU A 91 -0.85 -4.01 4.76
C LEU A 91 -2.36 -3.85 4.97
N CYS A 92 -3.05 -4.97 5.05
CA CYS A 92 -4.51 -5.02 5.20
C CYS A 92 -5.00 -4.67 6.61
N TYR A 93 -6.31 -4.38 6.73
CA TYR A 93 -7.03 -4.18 7.99
C TYR A 93 -6.53 -3.02 8.86
N MET A 94 -5.80 -2.06 8.28
CA MET A 94 -5.31 -0.90 9.03
C MET A 94 -6.35 0.24 9.15
N ARG A 95 -7.45 0.19 8.39
CA ARG A 95 -8.49 1.25 8.35
C ARG A 95 -9.41 1.26 9.56
N GLN A 96 -9.69 0.10 10.19
CA GLN A 96 -10.54 0.01 11.38
C GLN A 96 -9.67 -0.06 12.64
N ASP A 97 -9.27 1.10 13.10
CA ASP A 97 -8.36 1.33 14.23
C ASP A 97 -9.08 1.57 15.56
N LYS A 98 -10.41 1.72 15.53
CA LYS A 98 -11.29 1.86 16.70
C LYS A 98 -12.63 1.19 16.46
N GLU A 99 -13.38 1.06 17.53
CA GLU A 99 -14.81 0.75 17.51
C GLU A 99 -15.57 2.03 17.09
N PHE A 100 -16.23 2.01 15.94
CA PHE A 100 -17.04 3.14 15.46
C PHE A 100 -18.47 3.05 16.01
N GLN A 101 -18.97 1.81 16.18
CA GLN A 101 -20.24 1.50 16.83
C GLN A 101 -20.02 0.42 17.90
N PRO A 102 -20.79 0.44 19.01
CA PRO A 102 -20.67 -0.56 20.07
C PRO A 102 -20.77 -2.00 19.55
N GLY A 103 -19.82 -2.84 19.91
CA GLY A 103 -19.75 -4.26 19.52
C GLY A 103 -18.93 -4.54 18.27
N GLU A 104 -18.37 -3.54 17.60
CA GLU A 104 -17.48 -3.75 16.46
C GLU A 104 -16.10 -4.28 16.90
N ALA A 105 -15.63 -5.31 16.19
CA ALA A 105 -14.26 -5.78 16.37
C ALA A 105 -13.26 -4.80 15.75
N VAL A 106 -12.28 -4.36 16.52
CA VAL A 106 -11.17 -3.53 16.00
C VAL A 106 -10.20 -4.41 15.21
N SER A 107 -10.44 -4.53 13.90
CA SER A 107 -9.74 -5.46 12.99
C SER A 107 -8.24 -5.25 12.98
N GLN A 108 -7.79 -3.98 13.03
CA GLN A 108 -6.37 -3.62 13.09
C GLN A 108 -5.64 -4.36 14.22
N ARG A 109 -6.22 -4.39 15.41
CA ARG A 109 -5.63 -5.05 16.59
C ARG A 109 -5.52 -6.56 16.40
N TRP A 110 -6.55 -7.19 15.87
CA TRP A 110 -6.60 -8.64 15.73
C TRP A 110 -5.69 -9.15 14.63
N VAL A 111 -5.67 -8.46 13.49
CA VAL A 111 -4.74 -8.80 12.39
C VAL A 111 -3.30 -8.53 12.80
N GLY A 112 -3.03 -7.43 13.53
CA GLY A 112 -1.70 -7.17 14.07
C GLY A 112 -1.19 -8.30 14.99
N ARG A 113 -2.06 -8.82 15.86
CA ARG A 113 -1.72 -9.99 16.72
C ARG A 113 -1.51 -11.26 15.92
N LEU A 114 -2.33 -11.49 14.88
CA LEU A 114 -2.15 -12.64 13.98
C LEU A 114 -0.78 -12.58 13.31
N LEU A 115 -0.44 -11.46 12.69
CA LEU A 115 0.86 -11.27 12.03
C LEU A 115 2.02 -11.42 13.03
N ALA A 116 1.89 -10.86 14.24
CA ALA A 116 2.88 -11.02 15.30
C ALA A 116 3.09 -12.48 15.73
N SER A 117 2.07 -13.33 15.65
CA SER A 117 2.18 -14.75 15.96
C SER A 117 2.82 -15.60 14.86
N LEU A 118 2.91 -15.06 13.65
CA LEU A 118 3.41 -15.78 12.47
C LEU A 118 4.84 -15.38 12.10
N PHE A 119 5.14 -14.08 12.13
CA PHE A 119 6.37 -13.53 11.58
C PHE A 119 7.33 -13.00 12.64
N ASP A 120 8.62 -13.14 12.40
CA ASP A 120 9.66 -12.53 13.23
C ASP A 120 9.83 -11.05 12.91
N GLU A 121 9.68 -10.69 11.62
CA GLU A 121 9.73 -9.30 11.16
C GLU A 121 8.58 -9.01 10.18
N VAL A 122 8.09 -7.76 10.22
CA VAL A 122 7.08 -7.26 9.28
C VAL A 122 7.56 -5.94 8.69
N ILE A 123 7.60 -5.86 7.36
CA ILE A 123 8.01 -4.67 6.60
C ILE A 123 6.86 -4.31 5.66
N THR A 124 6.43 -3.06 5.70
CA THR A 124 5.34 -2.55 4.86
C THR A 124 5.61 -1.12 4.41
N VAL A 125 4.80 -0.62 3.47
CA VAL A 125 4.92 0.74 2.93
C VAL A 125 3.64 1.50 3.22
N ASP A 126 3.75 2.74 3.71
CA ASP A 126 2.66 3.67 3.99
C ASP A 126 1.40 2.99 4.57
N PRO A 127 1.51 2.23 5.68
CA PRO A 127 0.33 1.62 6.30
C PRO A 127 -0.62 2.74 6.75
N HIS A 128 -1.90 2.56 6.48
CA HIS A 128 -2.93 3.54 6.80
C HIS A 128 -3.10 3.71 8.31
N LEU A 129 -2.25 4.53 8.92
CA LEU A 129 -2.24 4.80 10.36
C LEU A 129 -2.76 6.21 10.64
N HIS A 130 -3.83 6.32 11.43
CA HIS A 130 -4.39 7.60 11.85
C HIS A 130 -4.22 7.88 13.34
N ARG A 131 -4.79 7.01 14.18
CA ARG A 131 -4.76 7.18 15.64
C ARG A 131 -3.57 6.52 16.28
N VAL A 132 -3.06 5.46 15.67
CA VAL A 132 -1.85 4.77 16.11
C VAL A 132 -0.66 5.39 15.38
N LYS A 133 0.32 5.88 16.15
CA LYS A 133 1.48 6.59 15.59
C LYS A 133 2.56 5.67 15.04
N LYS A 134 2.63 4.45 15.55
CA LYS A 134 3.67 3.49 15.19
C LYS A 134 3.09 2.12 14.94
N LEU A 135 3.51 1.48 13.86
CA LEU A 135 3.06 0.16 13.49
C LEU A 135 3.44 -0.91 14.54
N ASP A 136 4.57 -0.73 15.22
CA ASP A 136 5.01 -1.60 16.31
C ASP A 136 4.11 -1.54 17.56
N ASP A 137 3.21 -0.56 17.67
CA ASP A 137 2.15 -0.57 18.70
C ASP A 137 1.06 -1.60 18.38
N ILE A 138 0.90 -1.96 17.13
CA ILE A 138 -0.11 -2.89 16.63
C ILE A 138 0.47 -4.30 16.47
N ILE A 139 1.66 -4.41 15.87
CA ILE A 139 2.32 -5.68 15.55
C ILE A 139 3.53 -5.82 16.47
N LYS A 140 3.45 -6.75 17.43
CA LYS A 140 4.50 -6.98 18.42
C LYS A 140 5.40 -8.14 17.99
N THR A 141 6.29 -7.91 17.03
CA THR A 141 7.32 -8.86 16.57
C THR A 141 8.73 -8.37 16.94
N LYS A 142 9.75 -9.13 16.58
CA LYS A 142 11.16 -8.74 16.83
C LYS A 142 11.51 -7.42 16.15
N ARG A 143 10.96 -7.18 14.93
CA ARG A 143 11.19 -5.96 14.16
C ARG A 143 9.98 -5.63 13.29
N VAL A 144 9.56 -4.38 13.33
CA VAL A 144 8.50 -3.84 12.48
C VAL A 144 9.02 -2.58 11.78
N VAL A 145 8.84 -2.52 10.46
CA VAL A 145 9.31 -1.40 9.66
C VAL A 145 8.15 -0.87 8.82
N SER A 146 7.85 0.40 9.02
CA SER A 146 6.97 1.18 8.15
C SER A 146 7.84 2.08 7.28
N LEU A 147 7.82 1.83 5.98
CA LEU A 147 8.52 2.62 4.97
C LEU A 147 7.59 3.68 4.40
N SER A 148 8.15 4.72 3.76
CA SER A 148 7.37 5.70 3.03
C SER A 148 7.74 5.74 1.56
N ALA A 149 6.74 5.73 0.67
CA ALA A 149 6.92 5.88 -0.77
C ALA A 149 7.01 7.36 -1.20
N ALA A 150 6.94 8.32 -0.27
CA ALA A 150 6.87 9.74 -0.58
C ALA A 150 7.99 10.24 -1.51
N SER A 151 9.23 9.79 -1.29
CA SER A 151 10.36 10.16 -2.16
C SER A 151 10.19 9.61 -3.59
N LEU A 152 9.75 8.37 -3.73
CA LEU A 152 9.52 7.73 -5.04
C LEU A 152 8.37 8.40 -5.79
N ILE A 153 7.28 8.70 -5.09
CA ILE A 153 6.12 9.42 -5.63
C ILE A 153 6.54 10.84 -6.05
N GLY A 154 7.26 11.56 -5.21
CA GLY A 154 7.74 12.90 -5.53
C GLY A 154 8.69 12.92 -6.73
N ASN A 155 9.58 11.93 -6.87
CA ASN A 155 10.42 11.75 -8.05
C ASN A 155 9.57 11.56 -9.32
N GLN A 156 8.54 10.72 -9.26
CA GLN A 156 7.64 10.51 -10.39
C GLN A 156 6.90 11.80 -10.78
N ILE A 157 6.42 12.55 -9.80
CA ILE A 157 5.77 13.86 -10.04
C ILE A 157 6.74 14.82 -10.71
N ALA A 158 7.97 14.98 -10.19
CA ALA A 158 8.98 15.87 -10.74
C ALA A 158 9.36 15.54 -12.18
N LEU A 159 9.37 14.26 -12.54
CA LEU A 159 9.66 13.79 -13.90
C LEU A 159 8.52 14.12 -14.89
N ARG A 160 7.28 14.23 -14.42
CA ARG A 160 6.08 14.31 -15.28
C ARG A 160 5.47 15.71 -15.34
N VAL A 161 5.61 16.50 -14.28
CA VAL A 161 4.93 17.79 -14.16
C VAL A 161 5.92 18.87 -13.74
N ALA A 162 6.05 19.91 -14.56
CA ALA A 162 6.79 21.10 -14.20
C ALA A 162 5.94 21.97 -13.25
N ASP A 163 6.53 22.49 -12.18
CA ASP A 163 5.88 23.32 -11.15
C ASP A 163 4.52 22.79 -10.68
N PRO A 164 4.45 21.56 -10.12
CA PRO A 164 3.20 20.97 -9.67
C PRO A 164 2.65 21.68 -8.43
N LEU A 165 1.33 21.80 -8.35
CA LEU A 165 0.64 22.03 -7.11
C LEU A 165 0.13 20.68 -6.59
N ILE A 166 0.68 20.19 -5.47
CA ILE A 166 0.19 18.94 -4.89
C ILE A 166 -0.99 19.24 -3.97
N ILE A 167 -2.03 18.41 -4.08
CA ILE A 167 -3.24 18.57 -3.27
C ILE A 167 -3.57 17.23 -2.58
N GLY A 168 -3.62 17.28 -1.25
CA GLY A 168 -4.23 16.22 -0.45
C GLY A 168 -5.75 16.41 -0.43
N PRO A 169 -6.53 15.40 -0.78
CA PRO A 169 -7.98 15.55 -0.85
C PRO A 169 -8.65 15.78 0.51
N ASP A 170 -8.01 15.40 1.60
CA ASP A 170 -8.50 15.59 2.97
C ASP A 170 -7.35 15.65 3.99
N GLU A 171 -7.70 15.90 5.27
CA GLU A 171 -6.73 16.00 6.37
C GLU A 171 -5.98 14.65 6.60
N GLU A 172 -6.57 13.52 6.21
CA GLU A 172 -5.93 12.21 6.35
C GLU A 172 -4.72 12.08 5.41
N SER A 173 -4.79 12.67 4.21
CA SER A 173 -3.72 12.68 3.21
C SER A 173 -2.58 13.68 3.52
N LYS A 174 -2.76 14.60 4.46
CA LYS A 174 -1.82 15.68 4.79
C LYS A 174 -0.40 15.21 5.03
N GLN A 175 -0.23 14.14 5.82
CA GLN A 175 1.10 13.63 6.17
C GLN A 175 1.93 13.25 4.95
N TRP A 176 1.35 12.64 3.93
CA TRP A 176 2.05 12.25 2.69
C TRP A 176 2.32 13.46 1.80
N VAL A 177 1.33 14.35 1.67
CA VAL A 177 1.48 15.59 0.90
C VAL A 177 2.58 16.48 1.47
N GLU A 178 2.60 16.71 2.79
CA GLU A 178 3.64 17.50 3.44
C GLU A 178 5.02 16.87 3.27
N GLN A 179 5.13 15.56 3.42
CA GLN A 179 6.40 14.86 3.25
C GLN A 179 6.94 14.99 1.82
N ILE A 180 6.09 14.78 0.80
CA ILE A 180 6.45 14.94 -0.61
C ILE A 180 6.84 16.38 -0.90
N ALA A 181 6.03 17.35 -0.44
CA ALA A 181 6.27 18.77 -0.65
C ALA A 181 7.61 19.22 -0.06
N GLN A 182 7.93 18.79 1.16
CA GLN A 182 9.20 19.12 1.81
C GLN A 182 10.41 18.52 1.07
N LEU A 183 10.32 17.26 0.62
CA LEU A 183 11.42 16.58 -0.06
C LEU A 183 11.73 17.21 -1.43
N HIS A 184 10.72 17.70 -2.13
CA HIS A 184 10.83 18.17 -3.51
C HIS A 184 10.59 19.68 -3.68
N GLN A 185 10.35 20.42 -2.59
CA GLN A 185 10.04 21.86 -2.58
C GLN A 185 8.82 22.22 -3.44
N PHE A 186 7.81 21.34 -3.46
CA PHE A 186 6.56 21.60 -4.18
C PHE A 186 5.61 22.46 -3.34
N ASN A 187 4.81 23.28 -4.03
CA ASN A 187 3.66 23.92 -3.41
C ASN A 187 2.59 22.89 -3.10
N TYR A 188 1.92 23.01 -1.95
CA TYR A 188 0.86 22.06 -1.60
C TYR A 188 -0.34 22.74 -0.93
N LEU A 189 -1.48 22.06 -1.03
CA LEU A 189 -2.72 22.37 -0.33
C LEU A 189 -3.30 21.07 0.25
N VAL A 190 -4.09 21.22 1.31
CA VAL A 190 -4.87 20.11 1.90
C VAL A 190 -6.32 20.53 1.95
N GLY A 191 -7.19 19.70 1.44
CA GLY A 191 -8.63 19.95 1.45
C GLY A 191 -9.24 19.68 2.82
N ASP A 192 -10.19 20.55 3.24
CA ASP A 192 -11.01 20.33 4.41
C ASP A 192 -12.25 19.50 4.03
N LYS A 193 -12.41 18.36 4.69
CA LYS A 193 -13.56 17.47 4.47
C LYS A 193 -14.74 17.88 5.32
N THR A 194 -15.67 18.67 4.76
CA THR A 194 -16.96 18.90 5.40
C THR A 194 -17.95 17.81 4.99
N ARG A 195 -18.41 17.02 5.94
CA ARG A 195 -19.49 16.03 5.74
C ARG A 195 -20.85 16.74 5.67
N MET A 196 -21.46 16.76 4.50
CA MET A 196 -22.85 17.15 4.31
C MET A 196 -23.70 15.89 4.05
N GLY A 197 -24.00 15.10 5.09
CA GLY A 197 -24.79 13.85 5.00
C GLY A 197 -23.96 12.60 4.68
N ASP A 198 -24.65 11.45 4.59
CA ASP A 198 -24.01 10.11 4.48
C ASP A 198 -23.36 9.82 3.12
N ARG A 199 -23.56 10.64 2.10
CA ARG A 199 -23.10 10.36 0.72
C ARG A 199 -22.36 11.49 0.00
N GLU A 200 -22.41 12.72 0.47
CA GLU A 200 -21.72 13.84 -0.18
C GLU A 200 -20.54 14.32 0.67
N VAL A 201 -19.36 14.15 0.10
CA VAL A 201 -18.10 14.69 0.64
C VAL A 201 -17.76 15.92 -0.18
N ASN A 202 -17.98 17.11 0.37
CA ASN A 202 -17.46 18.34 -0.19
C ASN A 202 -16.05 18.57 0.36
N VAL A 203 -15.06 18.59 -0.54
CA VAL A 203 -13.71 19.01 -0.21
C VAL A 203 -13.64 20.52 -0.41
N VAL A 204 -13.55 21.27 0.68
CA VAL A 204 -13.35 22.72 0.58
C VAL A 204 -11.86 22.95 0.37
N LEU A 205 -11.49 23.27 -0.88
CA LEU A 205 -10.15 23.75 -1.17
C LEU A 205 -10.07 25.23 -0.71
N PRO A 206 -8.95 25.65 -0.07
CA PRO A 206 -8.74 27.06 0.23
C PRO A 206 -8.86 27.87 -1.08
N PRO A 207 -9.39 29.10 -1.03
CA PRO A 207 -9.50 29.97 -2.22
C PRO A 207 -8.10 30.43 -2.66
N SER A 208 -7.35 29.53 -3.17
CA SER A 208 -6.04 29.73 -3.76
C SER A 208 -6.17 29.68 -5.26
N ASP A 209 -5.28 30.36 -5.92
CA ASP A 209 -5.25 30.42 -7.37
C ASP A 209 -4.79 29.06 -7.94
N VAL A 210 -5.76 28.16 -8.14
CA VAL A 210 -5.53 26.83 -8.74
C VAL A 210 -5.73 26.84 -10.25
N LYS A 211 -6.33 27.91 -10.77
CA LYS A 211 -6.60 28.06 -12.19
C LYS A 211 -5.29 28.08 -12.97
N ASP A 212 -5.30 27.43 -14.12
CA ASP A 212 -4.15 27.30 -15.03
C ASP A 212 -2.92 26.59 -14.45
N ARG A 213 -3.00 26.01 -13.22
CA ARG A 213 -1.97 25.20 -12.62
C ARG A 213 -2.07 23.73 -13.04
N SER A 214 -0.94 23.04 -13.04
CA SER A 214 -0.90 21.58 -13.08
C SER A 214 -1.05 21.04 -11.66
N VAL A 215 -2.13 20.31 -11.41
CA VAL A 215 -2.45 19.79 -10.08
C VAL A 215 -2.19 18.29 -10.02
N VAL A 216 -1.57 17.84 -8.94
CA VAL A 216 -1.42 16.40 -8.64
C VAL A 216 -2.15 16.10 -7.33
N LEU A 217 -3.21 15.31 -7.40
CA LEU A 217 -3.88 14.77 -6.23
C LEU A 217 -3.03 13.64 -5.64
N VAL A 218 -2.74 13.70 -4.35
CA VAL A 218 -1.89 12.73 -3.66
C VAL A 218 -2.67 12.10 -2.51
N ASP A 219 -2.69 10.76 -2.47
CA ASP A 219 -3.33 10.00 -1.39
C ASP A 219 -2.54 8.71 -1.11
N ASP A 220 -2.70 8.14 0.09
CA ASP A 220 -2.07 6.86 0.42
C ASP A 220 -2.78 5.69 -0.29
N MET A 221 -4.10 5.75 -0.41
CA MET A 221 -4.85 4.68 -1.08
C MET A 221 -6.07 5.19 -1.86
N ALA A 222 -6.36 4.52 -2.96
CA ALA A 222 -7.61 4.66 -3.69
C ALA A 222 -8.37 3.33 -3.67
N SER A 223 -9.47 3.25 -2.91
CA SER A 223 -10.37 2.10 -2.85
C SER A 223 -11.61 2.35 -3.70
N THR A 224 -12.65 3.01 -3.20
CA THR A 224 -13.80 3.44 -4.00
C THR A 224 -13.49 4.65 -4.88
N GLY A 225 -12.37 5.32 -4.65
CA GLY A 225 -11.96 6.51 -5.38
C GLY A 225 -12.81 7.77 -5.15
N ASN A 226 -13.88 7.69 -4.35
CA ASN A 226 -14.86 8.78 -4.18
C ASN A 226 -14.21 10.11 -3.79
N THR A 227 -13.26 10.10 -2.88
CA THR A 227 -12.56 11.30 -2.44
C THR A 227 -11.80 11.94 -3.60
N LEU A 228 -11.03 11.16 -4.36
CA LEU A 228 -10.27 11.64 -5.53
C LEU A 228 -11.22 12.11 -6.66
N ILE A 229 -12.27 11.34 -6.95
CA ILE A 229 -13.28 11.66 -7.97
C ILE A 229 -13.96 13.01 -7.67
N ASN A 230 -14.41 13.20 -6.43
CA ASN A 230 -15.09 14.43 -6.02
C ASN A 230 -14.13 15.63 -6.05
N THR A 231 -12.89 15.46 -5.56
CA THR A 231 -11.87 16.51 -5.62
C THR A 231 -11.51 16.86 -7.07
N ALA A 232 -11.35 15.87 -7.95
CA ALA A 232 -11.08 16.11 -9.38
C ALA A 232 -12.23 16.88 -10.07
N ARG A 233 -13.50 16.53 -9.79
CA ARG A 233 -14.67 17.27 -10.31
C ARG A 233 -14.68 18.71 -9.83
N GLN A 234 -14.38 18.96 -8.55
CA GLN A 234 -14.32 20.33 -8.01
C GLN A 234 -13.21 21.14 -8.68
N LEU A 235 -12.01 20.58 -8.85
CA LEU A 235 -10.91 21.22 -9.54
C LEU A 235 -11.27 21.56 -10.99
N LYS A 236 -11.97 20.67 -11.70
CA LYS A 236 -12.50 20.96 -13.04
C LYS A 236 -13.46 22.13 -13.05
N ASN A 237 -14.36 22.21 -12.09
CA ASN A 237 -15.31 23.34 -11.96
C ASN A 237 -14.59 24.66 -11.64
N LEU A 238 -13.41 24.61 -10.98
CA LEU A 238 -12.54 25.76 -10.75
C LEU A 238 -11.66 26.13 -11.95
N GLY A 239 -11.80 25.42 -13.08
CA GLY A 239 -11.06 25.70 -14.31
C GLY A 239 -9.67 25.05 -14.39
N VAL A 240 -9.35 24.10 -13.54
CA VAL A 240 -8.09 23.34 -13.62
C VAL A 240 -8.15 22.37 -14.80
N ASN A 241 -7.21 22.51 -15.74
CA ASN A 241 -7.17 21.69 -16.96
C ASN A 241 -6.26 20.45 -16.82
N ASN A 242 -5.19 20.58 -16.03
CA ASN A 242 -4.18 19.54 -15.88
C ASN A 242 -4.28 18.92 -14.49
N ILE A 243 -5.00 17.80 -14.37
CA ILE A 243 -5.18 17.06 -13.13
C ILE A 243 -4.56 15.68 -13.30
N TYR A 244 -3.72 15.31 -12.36
CA TYR A 244 -3.06 13.99 -12.23
C TYR A 244 -3.34 13.43 -10.84
N CYS A 245 -3.15 12.12 -10.66
CA CYS A 245 -3.21 11.47 -9.35
C CYS A 245 -1.92 10.68 -9.09
N ALA A 246 -1.41 10.73 -7.88
CA ALA A 246 -0.28 9.94 -7.43
C ALA A 246 -0.67 9.22 -6.12
N ILE A 247 -0.59 7.88 -6.10
CA ILE A 247 -1.20 7.04 -5.07
C ILE A 247 -0.21 5.96 -4.65
N THR A 248 -0.07 5.71 -3.34
CA THR A 248 0.72 4.58 -2.88
C THR A 248 0.01 3.26 -3.19
N HIS A 249 -1.26 3.10 -2.81
CA HIS A 249 -1.99 1.83 -2.91
C HIS A 249 -3.21 1.94 -3.84
N ALA A 250 -3.05 1.46 -5.08
CA ALA A 250 -4.11 1.46 -6.09
C ALA A 250 -5.03 0.23 -5.93
N LEU A 251 -5.96 0.28 -4.97
CA LEU A 251 -6.89 -0.82 -4.73
C LEU A 251 -8.06 -0.83 -5.71
N PHE A 252 -8.53 0.31 -6.13
CA PHE A 252 -9.62 0.58 -7.05
C PHE A 252 -10.65 -0.56 -7.19
N VAL A 253 -11.79 -0.40 -6.52
CA VAL A 253 -12.85 -1.41 -6.52
C VAL A 253 -13.88 -1.09 -7.61
N GLY A 254 -14.31 -2.11 -8.37
CA GLY A 254 -15.31 -1.96 -9.43
C GLY A 254 -14.80 -1.04 -10.55
N GLU A 255 -15.61 -0.07 -10.96
CA GLU A 255 -15.32 0.87 -12.05
C GLU A 255 -14.64 2.18 -11.57
N SER A 256 -14.24 2.26 -10.29
CA SER A 256 -13.76 3.50 -9.68
C SER A 256 -12.53 4.12 -10.37
N TYR A 257 -11.68 3.30 -10.97
CA TYR A 257 -10.55 3.79 -11.78
C TYR A 257 -11.02 4.49 -13.06
N GLN A 258 -11.94 3.87 -13.77
CA GLN A 258 -12.55 4.41 -14.98
C GLN A 258 -13.37 5.68 -14.69
N GLU A 259 -14.10 5.69 -13.58
CA GLU A 259 -14.84 6.86 -13.11
C GLU A 259 -13.89 8.03 -12.80
N LEU A 260 -12.75 7.77 -12.16
CA LEU A 260 -11.74 8.78 -11.90
C LEU A 260 -11.20 9.38 -13.20
N LEU A 261 -10.84 8.55 -14.17
CA LEU A 261 -10.38 9.01 -15.49
C LEU A 261 -11.47 9.81 -16.23
N ALA A 262 -12.74 9.40 -16.13
CA ALA A 262 -13.88 10.08 -16.74
C ALA A 262 -14.11 11.51 -16.17
N THR A 263 -13.56 11.85 -14.99
CA THR A 263 -13.59 13.22 -14.47
C THR A 263 -12.66 14.17 -15.24
N GLY A 264 -11.79 13.64 -16.11
CA GLY A 264 -10.78 14.39 -16.84
C GLY A 264 -9.42 14.43 -16.15
N VAL A 265 -9.17 13.52 -15.20
CA VAL A 265 -7.81 13.20 -14.73
C VAL A 265 -7.03 12.62 -15.91
N LYS A 266 -5.86 13.17 -16.18
CA LYS A 266 -5.06 12.79 -17.35
C LYS A 266 -4.34 11.48 -17.18
N GLU A 267 -3.68 11.31 -16.03
CA GLU A 267 -2.93 10.10 -15.68
C GLU A 267 -3.06 9.82 -14.20
N VAL A 268 -3.01 8.54 -13.86
CA VAL A 268 -2.90 8.06 -12.48
C VAL A 268 -1.58 7.29 -12.37
N TRP A 269 -0.75 7.68 -11.44
CA TRP A 269 0.51 7.03 -11.12
C TRP A 269 0.41 6.35 -9.77
N SER A 270 0.75 5.08 -9.71
CA SER A 270 0.77 4.36 -8.44
C SER A 270 2.04 3.55 -8.26
N THR A 271 2.32 3.22 -7.01
CA THR A 271 3.36 2.24 -6.72
C THR A 271 2.87 0.84 -7.09
N ASP A 272 3.81 -0.09 -7.17
CA ASP A 272 3.53 -1.49 -7.40
C ASP A 272 3.20 -2.27 -6.11
N SER A 273 2.78 -1.56 -5.04
CA SER A 273 2.32 -2.17 -3.76
C SER A 273 1.13 -3.11 -3.95
N VAL A 274 0.25 -2.79 -4.87
CA VAL A 274 -0.88 -3.61 -5.32
C VAL A 274 -0.84 -3.67 -6.84
N SER A 275 -1.01 -4.85 -7.43
CA SER A 275 -1.00 -5.01 -8.89
C SER A 275 -2.16 -4.26 -9.54
N HIS A 276 -1.85 -3.24 -10.35
CA HIS A 276 -2.84 -2.39 -11.01
C HIS A 276 -2.28 -1.77 -12.30
N PRO A 277 -3.11 -1.49 -13.34
CA PRO A 277 -2.66 -0.87 -14.59
C PRO A 277 -1.97 0.50 -14.44
N SER A 278 -2.22 1.25 -13.35
CA SER A 278 -1.57 2.53 -13.07
C SER A 278 -0.16 2.41 -12.48
N ASN A 279 0.32 1.19 -12.21
CA ASN A 279 1.64 1.01 -11.61
C ASN A 279 2.76 1.50 -12.52
N CYS A 280 3.54 2.44 -12.02
CA CYS A 280 4.74 2.96 -12.69
C CYS A 280 5.89 3.26 -11.72
N ILE A 281 5.69 3.06 -10.42
CA ILE A 281 6.66 3.31 -9.35
C ILE A 281 6.96 1.99 -8.65
N SER A 282 8.19 1.49 -8.78
CA SER A 282 8.57 0.23 -8.11
C SER A 282 9.03 0.45 -6.68
N LEU A 283 8.55 -0.39 -5.76
CA LEU A 283 8.94 -0.41 -4.35
C LEU A 283 10.11 -1.37 -4.07
N ALA A 284 10.60 -2.10 -5.06
CA ALA A 284 11.58 -3.17 -4.84
C ALA A 284 12.88 -2.67 -4.20
N SER A 285 13.42 -1.52 -4.60
CA SER A 285 14.63 -0.93 -4.00
C SER A 285 14.38 -0.48 -2.55
N LEU A 286 13.25 0.17 -2.29
CA LEU A 286 12.87 0.63 -0.97
C LEU A 286 12.72 -0.55 0.03
N LEU A 287 12.12 -1.65 -0.41
CA LEU A 287 11.99 -2.87 0.39
C LEU A 287 13.35 -3.57 0.59
N ALA A 288 14.18 -3.62 -0.46
CA ALA A 288 15.49 -4.27 -0.38
C ALA A 288 16.42 -3.58 0.64
N GLU A 289 16.41 -2.25 0.71
CA GLU A 289 17.18 -1.49 1.69
C GLU A 289 16.74 -1.76 3.14
N ALA A 290 15.46 -2.11 3.33
CA ALA A 290 14.90 -2.34 4.66
C ALA A 290 15.09 -3.79 5.15
N ILE A 291 15.18 -4.77 4.26
CA ILE A 291 15.37 -6.18 4.60
C ILE A 291 16.83 -6.42 5.00
N LYS A 292 17.02 -6.96 6.19
CA LYS A 292 18.35 -7.34 6.72
C LYS A 292 18.40 -8.87 6.80
N LEU A 293 19.31 -9.47 6.08
CA LEU A 293 19.53 -10.94 6.00
C LEU A 293 20.79 -11.34 6.75
#